data_4245e2eda540e13731195efa0b31866c
#
_entry.id   4245e2eda540e13731195efa0b31866c
#
_cell.length_a   1.000
_cell.length_b   1.000
_cell.length_c   1.000
_cell.angle_alpha   90.00
_cell.angle_beta   90.00
_cell.angle_gamma   90.00
#
_symmetry.space_group_name_H-M   'P 1'
#
loop_
_entity.id
_entity.type
_entity.pdbx_description
1 polymer ?
#
loop_
_entity_poly.entity_id
_entity_poly.type
_entity_poly.pdbx_seq_one_letter_code
_entity_poly.pdbx_strand_id
1 'polypeptide(L)'
;MKFGLLGRTLGHSYSPAIHHALGNESYTLFEKEPDQLADFFADPSLQGLNVTIPYKIAAYEACQTLSDRAQKTGVVNTMVRRDGAWHGDNTDYLGFLYSLDYGHMEVAGKVCLILGDGASSHTLHIALEDLGAKEIIHLSRKTAPFYQDVHHFYHKAQIIINATPVGMYPKCPQALIDLAPFSLLEGVVDLIYNPLRTSLLLQARQLGLKAVNGLPFLVAQAVAASELFLESESLIKTEELIKSLQGDQENIILVGMPGVGKTTVGKALAQRTGRTFIDIDQEISKEIGAISNYIQTQGEAAFRQVESKAIQDIGKRGGLVIATGGGAVTIEDNFLPLRQNGRIYQLTQPLDKLATAG
;
A
#
# COMPACT_ATOMS: atom_id res chain seq x y z
N MET A 1 4.51 -14.81 -26.72
CA MET A 1 4.00 -13.47 -26.37
C MET A 1 4.44 -13.16 -24.96
N LYS A 2 4.98 -11.96 -24.70
CA LYS A 2 5.46 -11.55 -23.38
C LYS A 2 4.69 -10.34 -22.90
N PHE A 3 4.28 -10.38 -21.64
CA PHE A 3 3.66 -9.26 -20.93
C PHE A 3 4.43 -8.98 -19.64
N GLY A 4 4.39 -7.78 -19.15
CA GLY A 4 5.01 -7.52 -17.86
C GLY A 4 5.06 -6.06 -17.43
N LEU A 5 5.67 -5.84 -16.27
CA LEU A 5 5.93 -4.53 -15.71
C LEU A 5 7.36 -4.09 -16.02
N LEU A 6 7.50 -2.95 -16.68
CA LEU A 6 8.78 -2.28 -16.94
C LEU A 6 9.06 -1.22 -15.87
N GLY A 7 10.22 -1.28 -15.27
CA GLY A 7 10.74 -0.27 -14.36
C GLY A 7 12.26 -0.36 -14.21
N ARG A 8 12.86 0.56 -13.46
CA ARG A 8 14.30 0.50 -13.19
C ARG A 8 14.62 -0.47 -12.05
N THR A 9 13.80 -0.44 -10.99
CA THR A 9 13.91 -1.33 -9.83
C THR A 9 12.49 -1.68 -9.39
N LEU A 10 12.13 -2.95 -9.42
CA LEU A 10 10.75 -3.40 -9.22
C LEU A 10 10.53 -4.12 -7.89
N GLY A 11 11.60 -4.58 -7.22
CA GLY A 11 11.55 -5.16 -5.88
C GLY A 11 10.42 -6.17 -5.68
N HIS A 12 9.55 -5.92 -4.71
CA HIS A 12 8.40 -6.76 -4.39
C HIS A 12 7.11 -6.16 -4.97
N SER A 13 6.95 -6.24 -6.31
CA SER A 13 5.72 -5.78 -6.97
C SER A 13 4.62 -6.84 -6.91
N TYR A 14 3.38 -6.42 -6.59
CA TYR A 14 2.19 -7.29 -6.66
C TYR A 14 1.64 -7.47 -8.08
N SER A 15 2.13 -6.71 -9.06
CA SER A 15 1.62 -6.77 -10.44
C SER A 15 1.63 -8.18 -11.03
N PRO A 16 2.68 -9.02 -10.90
CA PRO A 16 2.63 -10.38 -11.41
C PRO A 16 1.51 -11.22 -10.80
N ALA A 17 1.35 -11.18 -9.47
CA ALA A 17 0.30 -11.94 -8.79
C ALA A 17 -1.11 -11.50 -9.23
N ILE A 18 -1.31 -10.18 -9.42
CA ILE A 18 -2.58 -9.63 -9.90
C ILE A 18 -2.86 -10.10 -11.34
N HIS A 19 -1.90 -9.93 -12.25
CA HIS A 19 -2.07 -10.32 -13.65
C HIS A 19 -2.21 -11.83 -13.85
N HIS A 20 -1.52 -12.66 -13.05
CA HIS A 20 -1.72 -14.11 -13.05
C HIS A 20 -3.14 -14.47 -12.60
N ALA A 21 -3.66 -13.84 -11.56
CA ALA A 21 -5.06 -14.03 -11.14
C ALA A 21 -6.05 -13.60 -12.22
N LEU A 22 -5.70 -12.59 -13.04
CA LEU A 22 -6.49 -12.13 -14.19
C LEU A 22 -6.31 -13.01 -15.46
N GLY A 23 -5.59 -14.14 -15.38
CA GLY A 23 -5.41 -15.09 -16.47
C GLY A 23 -4.20 -14.83 -17.36
N ASN A 24 -3.34 -13.87 -17.05
CA ASN A 24 -2.10 -13.62 -17.79
C ASN A 24 -0.90 -14.28 -17.08
N GLU A 25 -0.73 -15.59 -17.26
CA GLU A 25 0.35 -16.38 -16.66
C GLU A 25 1.75 -16.01 -17.19
N SER A 26 1.83 -15.35 -18.35
CA SER A 26 3.10 -14.92 -18.96
C SER A 26 3.62 -13.58 -18.45
N TYR A 27 2.91 -12.95 -17.51
CA TYR A 27 3.27 -11.63 -16.98
C TYR A 27 4.46 -11.70 -16.04
N THR A 28 5.52 -10.91 -16.35
CA THR A 28 6.79 -10.91 -15.62
C THR A 28 7.29 -9.49 -15.30
N LEU A 29 8.39 -9.39 -14.55
CA LEU A 29 9.05 -8.12 -14.24
C LEU A 29 10.22 -7.90 -15.19
N PHE A 30 10.33 -6.69 -15.75
CA PHE A 30 11.43 -6.26 -16.61
C PHE A 30 12.15 -5.07 -15.98
N GLU A 31 13.30 -5.31 -15.36
CA GLU A 31 14.18 -4.26 -14.89
C GLU A 31 15.16 -3.88 -16.01
N LYS A 32 15.18 -2.60 -16.37
CA LYS A 32 15.98 -2.06 -17.47
C LYS A 32 16.64 -0.75 -17.07
N GLU A 33 17.88 -0.53 -17.55
CA GLU A 33 18.50 0.78 -17.50
C GLU A 33 18.05 1.65 -18.69
N PRO A 34 18.14 3.00 -18.60
CA PRO A 34 17.62 3.91 -19.63
C PRO A 34 18.16 3.65 -21.05
N ASP A 35 19.42 3.26 -21.18
CA ASP A 35 20.08 2.96 -22.47
C ASP A 35 19.58 1.67 -23.13
N GLN A 36 18.90 0.80 -22.38
CA GLN A 36 18.34 -0.45 -22.88
C GLN A 36 16.90 -0.30 -23.42
N LEU A 37 16.25 0.84 -23.22
CA LEU A 37 14.81 0.99 -23.50
C LEU A 37 14.49 0.91 -24.99
N ALA A 38 15.32 1.48 -25.87
CA ALA A 38 15.06 1.49 -27.30
C ALA A 38 15.03 0.08 -27.87
N ASP A 39 16.04 -0.72 -27.57
CA ASP A 39 16.10 -2.12 -28.02
C ASP A 39 15.01 -2.96 -27.36
N PHE A 40 14.69 -2.69 -26.08
CA PHE A 40 13.63 -3.40 -25.38
C PHE A 40 12.26 -3.12 -26.01
N PHE A 41 11.92 -1.88 -26.32
CA PHE A 41 10.66 -1.55 -27.00
C PHE A 41 10.59 -2.08 -28.43
N ALA A 42 11.73 -2.32 -29.08
CA ALA A 42 11.80 -2.91 -30.42
C ALA A 42 11.60 -4.43 -30.43
N ASP A 43 11.69 -5.13 -29.29
CA ASP A 43 11.51 -6.59 -29.19
C ASP A 43 10.09 -6.99 -29.66
N PRO A 44 9.95 -7.73 -30.79
CA PRO A 44 8.62 -8.10 -31.31
C PRO A 44 7.90 -9.15 -30.47
N SER A 45 8.60 -9.80 -29.54
CA SER A 45 7.99 -10.77 -28.61
C SER A 45 7.16 -10.11 -27.52
N LEU A 46 7.38 -8.82 -27.24
CA LEU A 46 6.60 -8.03 -26.30
C LEU A 46 5.25 -7.64 -26.89
N GLN A 47 4.17 -7.96 -26.17
CA GLN A 47 2.80 -7.68 -26.62
C GLN A 47 2.09 -6.68 -25.71
N GLY A 48 2.48 -6.59 -24.43
CA GLY A 48 1.93 -5.61 -23.51
C GLY A 48 2.86 -5.34 -22.35
N LEU A 49 2.93 -4.07 -21.95
CA LEU A 49 3.76 -3.61 -20.86
C LEU A 49 2.96 -2.65 -19.96
N ASN A 50 2.96 -2.92 -18.66
CA ASN A 50 2.79 -1.84 -17.71
C ASN A 50 4.13 -1.14 -17.52
N VAL A 51 4.10 0.17 -17.30
CA VAL A 51 5.31 0.98 -17.15
C VAL A 51 5.23 1.80 -15.87
N THR A 52 6.26 1.70 -15.03
CA THR A 52 6.37 2.49 -13.81
C THR A 52 7.59 3.42 -13.83
N ILE A 53 7.83 4.06 -12.71
CA ILE A 53 8.96 5.00 -12.52
C ILE A 53 10.29 4.33 -12.92
N PRO A 54 11.16 5.03 -13.68
CA PRO A 54 11.02 6.41 -14.15
C PRO A 54 10.53 6.53 -15.61
N TYR A 55 9.98 5.48 -16.22
CA TYR A 55 9.88 5.31 -17.68
C TYR A 55 8.54 5.71 -18.31
N LYS A 56 7.58 6.26 -17.55
CA LYS A 56 6.24 6.61 -18.08
C LYS A 56 6.27 7.67 -19.21
N ILE A 57 7.23 8.59 -19.20
CA ILE A 57 7.43 9.57 -20.27
C ILE A 57 8.08 8.90 -21.48
N ALA A 58 9.12 8.10 -21.29
CA ALA A 58 9.74 7.35 -22.39
C ALA A 58 8.77 6.39 -23.09
N ALA A 59 7.85 5.78 -22.31
CA ALA A 59 6.76 4.97 -22.87
C ALA A 59 5.79 5.80 -23.70
N TYR A 60 5.45 7.01 -23.26
CA TYR A 60 4.61 7.95 -24.01
C TYR A 60 5.26 8.29 -25.38
N GLU A 61 6.55 8.63 -25.36
CA GLU A 61 7.32 8.98 -26.57
C GLU A 61 7.49 7.78 -27.54
N ALA A 62 7.53 6.55 -27.00
CA ALA A 62 7.68 5.34 -27.82
C ALA A 62 6.39 4.87 -28.50
N CYS A 63 5.22 5.36 -28.09
CA CYS A 63 3.94 4.95 -28.65
C CYS A 63 3.60 5.71 -29.94
N GLN A 64 3.11 4.97 -30.96
CA GLN A 64 2.64 5.53 -32.23
C GLN A 64 1.22 6.11 -32.11
N THR A 65 0.42 5.56 -31.22
CA THR A 65 -0.93 6.08 -30.93
C THR A 65 -1.16 6.10 -29.42
N LEU A 66 -2.01 7.02 -29.00
CA LEU A 66 -2.28 7.28 -27.57
C LEU A 66 -3.78 7.37 -27.34
N SER A 67 -4.26 6.84 -26.23
CA SER A 67 -5.61 7.09 -25.75
C SER A 67 -5.78 8.57 -25.37
N ASP A 68 -7.03 9.06 -25.33
CA ASP A 68 -7.34 10.42 -24.89
C ASP A 68 -6.76 10.73 -23.49
N ARG A 69 -6.82 9.73 -22.58
CA ARG A 69 -6.25 9.83 -21.23
C ARG A 69 -4.73 9.99 -21.25
N ALA A 70 -4.05 9.20 -22.07
CA ALA A 70 -2.60 9.28 -22.19
C ALA A 70 -2.17 10.61 -22.82
N GLN A 71 -2.89 11.07 -23.86
CA GLN A 71 -2.64 12.39 -24.47
C GLN A 71 -2.81 13.52 -23.45
N LYS A 72 -3.91 13.50 -22.71
CA LYS A 72 -4.25 14.53 -21.73
C LYS A 72 -3.26 14.59 -20.57
N THR A 73 -2.81 13.43 -20.08
CA THR A 73 -1.87 13.33 -18.96
C THR A 73 -0.41 13.43 -19.36
N GLY A 74 -0.07 13.28 -20.66
CA GLY A 74 1.31 13.32 -21.14
C GLY A 74 2.18 12.15 -20.64
N VAL A 75 1.59 11.09 -20.11
CA VAL A 75 2.30 9.91 -19.59
C VAL A 75 1.55 8.62 -19.96
N VAL A 76 2.32 7.54 -20.13
CA VAL A 76 1.82 6.19 -20.41
C VAL A 76 2.28 5.26 -19.29
N ASN A 77 1.35 4.54 -18.68
CA ASN A 77 1.65 3.45 -17.76
C ASN A 77 1.29 2.06 -18.32
N THR A 78 0.63 2.03 -19.49
CA THR A 78 0.21 0.80 -20.15
C THR A 78 0.44 0.91 -21.67
N MET A 79 1.19 -0.02 -22.23
CA MET A 79 1.46 -0.12 -23.67
C MET A 79 0.96 -1.46 -24.18
N VAL A 80 0.25 -1.47 -25.29
CA VAL A 80 -0.16 -2.71 -25.97
C VAL A 80 0.28 -2.67 -27.42
N ARG A 81 0.79 -3.79 -27.96
CA ARG A 81 1.22 -3.88 -29.33
C ARG A 81 0.06 -4.35 -30.20
N ARG A 82 -0.29 -3.56 -31.23
CA ARG A 82 -1.29 -3.88 -32.23
C ARG A 82 -0.72 -3.61 -33.62
N ASP A 83 -0.82 -4.55 -34.52
CA ASP A 83 -0.30 -4.44 -35.90
C ASP A 83 1.18 -4.00 -35.97
N GLY A 84 1.98 -4.43 -34.99
CA GLY A 84 3.40 -4.09 -34.88
C GLY A 84 3.70 -2.74 -34.22
N ALA A 85 2.71 -1.90 -33.97
CA ALA A 85 2.85 -0.58 -33.36
C ALA A 85 2.47 -0.58 -31.86
N TRP A 86 3.10 0.29 -31.07
CA TRP A 86 2.73 0.52 -29.67
C TRP A 86 1.58 1.52 -29.54
N HIS A 87 0.55 1.10 -28.81
CA HIS A 87 -0.58 1.93 -28.38
C HIS A 87 -0.46 2.18 -26.90
N GLY A 88 -0.39 3.44 -26.51
CA GLY A 88 -0.22 3.86 -25.12
C GLY A 88 -1.51 4.28 -24.44
N ASP A 89 -1.67 3.86 -23.20
CA ASP A 89 -2.77 4.30 -22.35
C ASP A 89 -2.28 4.69 -20.94
N ASN A 90 -3.12 5.37 -20.18
CA ASN A 90 -2.90 5.70 -18.79
C ASN A 90 -4.00 5.08 -17.90
N THR A 91 -3.80 3.82 -17.50
CA THR A 91 -4.74 3.11 -16.62
C THR A 91 -4.65 3.57 -15.16
N ASP A 92 -3.60 4.30 -14.74
CA ASP A 92 -3.56 4.96 -13.42
C ASP A 92 -4.72 5.94 -13.23
N TYR A 93 -5.14 6.62 -14.31
CA TYR A 93 -6.31 7.48 -14.30
C TYR A 93 -7.57 6.71 -13.86
N LEU A 94 -7.81 5.54 -14.47
CA LEU A 94 -8.94 4.67 -14.12
C LEU A 94 -8.82 4.10 -12.70
N GLY A 95 -7.61 3.71 -12.29
CA GLY A 95 -7.33 3.25 -10.94
C GLY A 95 -7.68 4.30 -9.89
N PHE A 96 -7.40 5.57 -10.19
CA PHE A 96 -7.75 6.66 -9.28
C PHE A 96 -9.24 6.92 -9.20
N LEU A 97 -9.94 6.97 -10.34
CA LEU A 97 -11.40 7.09 -10.35
C LEU A 97 -12.05 5.98 -9.52
N TYR A 98 -11.62 4.74 -9.72
CA TYR A 98 -12.09 3.60 -8.94
C TYR A 98 -11.82 3.75 -7.44
N SER A 99 -10.65 4.28 -7.06
CA SER A 99 -10.29 4.50 -5.66
C SER A 99 -11.20 5.51 -4.96
N LEU A 100 -11.58 6.57 -5.67
CA LEU A 100 -12.52 7.57 -5.16
C LEU A 100 -13.91 6.97 -4.97
N ASP A 101 -14.40 6.21 -5.96
CA ASP A 101 -15.70 5.53 -5.89
C ASP A 101 -15.73 4.49 -4.75
N TYR A 102 -14.70 3.63 -4.68
CA TYR A 102 -14.51 2.64 -3.62
C TYR A 102 -14.52 3.25 -2.21
N GLY A 103 -13.95 4.44 -2.06
CA GLY A 103 -13.92 5.21 -0.82
C GLY A 103 -15.15 6.07 -0.58
N HIS A 104 -16.11 6.09 -1.50
CA HIS A 104 -17.27 7.01 -1.50
C HIS A 104 -16.83 8.47 -1.31
N MET A 105 -15.73 8.87 -2.01
CA MET A 105 -15.16 10.21 -1.93
C MET A 105 -15.64 11.07 -3.11
N GLU A 106 -16.44 12.06 -2.82
CA GLU A 106 -16.81 13.09 -3.77
C GLU A 106 -15.76 14.19 -3.79
N VAL A 107 -15.33 14.61 -4.97
CA VAL A 107 -14.30 15.65 -5.16
C VAL A 107 -14.83 16.88 -5.90
N ALA A 108 -15.99 16.77 -6.57
CA ALA A 108 -16.61 17.89 -7.27
C ALA A 108 -16.85 19.08 -6.33
N GLY A 109 -16.41 20.27 -6.73
CA GLY A 109 -16.54 21.49 -5.95
C GLY A 109 -15.64 21.60 -4.71
N LYS A 110 -14.75 20.62 -4.46
CA LYS A 110 -13.89 20.56 -3.27
C LYS A 110 -12.46 21.02 -3.56
N VAL A 111 -11.79 21.45 -2.51
CA VAL A 111 -10.35 21.75 -2.51
C VAL A 111 -9.57 20.49 -2.21
N CYS A 112 -8.77 20.04 -3.18
CA CYS A 112 -7.96 18.83 -3.09
C CYS A 112 -6.48 19.18 -2.93
N LEU A 113 -5.80 18.54 -1.98
CA LEU A 113 -4.39 18.71 -1.70
C LEU A 113 -3.65 17.43 -2.09
N ILE A 114 -2.78 17.49 -3.11
CA ILE A 114 -1.95 16.39 -3.55
C ILE A 114 -0.56 16.53 -2.92
N LEU A 115 -0.11 15.51 -2.23
CA LEU A 115 1.26 15.40 -1.73
C LEU A 115 2.11 14.70 -2.79
N GLY A 116 3.01 15.46 -3.43
CA GLY A 116 3.88 14.99 -4.50
C GLY A 116 3.74 15.78 -5.80
N ASP A 117 4.75 15.66 -6.67
CA ASP A 117 4.87 16.35 -7.96
C ASP A 117 5.38 15.41 -9.09
N GLY A 118 5.22 14.10 -8.94
CA GLY A 118 5.63 13.11 -9.92
C GLY A 118 4.56 12.83 -11.00
N ALA A 119 4.87 11.91 -11.92
CA ALA A 119 3.98 11.51 -13.01
C ALA A 119 2.59 11.03 -12.51
N SER A 120 2.55 10.28 -11.41
CA SER A 120 1.26 9.88 -10.81
C SER A 120 0.50 11.09 -10.29
N SER A 121 1.15 12.03 -9.58
CA SER A 121 0.51 13.27 -9.10
C SER A 121 -0.11 14.08 -10.25
N HIS A 122 0.56 14.13 -11.39
CA HIS A 122 0.04 14.81 -12.57
C HIS A 122 -1.19 14.09 -13.15
N THR A 123 -1.18 12.76 -13.22
CA THR A 123 -2.35 11.97 -13.62
C THR A 123 -3.55 12.23 -12.70
N LEU A 124 -3.31 12.27 -11.38
CA LEU A 124 -4.36 12.55 -10.40
C LEU A 124 -4.91 13.97 -10.52
N HIS A 125 -4.04 14.95 -10.81
CA HIS A 125 -4.45 16.33 -11.04
C HIS A 125 -5.47 16.42 -12.19
N ILE A 126 -5.14 15.83 -13.33
CA ILE A 126 -6.03 15.80 -14.51
C ILE A 126 -7.36 15.11 -14.20
N ALA A 127 -7.31 13.98 -13.45
CA ALA A 127 -8.53 13.29 -13.07
C ALA A 127 -9.41 14.13 -12.13
N LEU A 128 -8.83 14.88 -11.21
CA LEU A 128 -9.55 15.78 -10.31
C LEU A 128 -10.15 16.97 -11.07
N GLU A 129 -9.44 17.54 -12.07
CA GLU A 129 -10.00 18.59 -12.95
C GLU A 129 -11.22 18.07 -13.70
N ASP A 130 -11.13 16.86 -14.28
CA ASP A 130 -12.23 16.23 -15.02
C ASP A 130 -13.45 15.95 -14.14
N LEU A 131 -13.21 15.65 -12.85
CA LEU A 131 -14.26 15.44 -11.85
C LEU A 131 -14.81 16.75 -11.27
N GLY A 132 -14.31 17.91 -11.72
CA GLY A 132 -14.79 19.22 -11.29
C GLY A 132 -14.34 19.63 -9.89
N ALA A 133 -13.15 19.25 -9.45
CA ALA A 133 -12.57 19.78 -8.22
C ALA A 133 -12.48 21.31 -8.31
N LYS A 134 -12.79 22.00 -7.20
CA LYS A 134 -12.79 23.48 -7.15
C LYS A 134 -11.39 24.08 -7.25
N GLU A 135 -10.46 23.42 -6.61
CA GLU A 135 -9.06 23.83 -6.57
C GLU A 135 -8.19 22.61 -6.28
N ILE A 136 -7.06 22.52 -6.95
CA ILE A 136 -6.08 21.42 -6.79
C ILE A 136 -4.74 22.04 -6.45
N ILE A 137 -4.20 21.67 -5.29
CA ILE A 137 -2.95 22.21 -4.74
C ILE A 137 -1.95 21.07 -4.64
N HIS A 138 -0.73 21.28 -5.11
CA HIS A 138 0.37 20.34 -4.94
C HIS A 138 1.32 20.81 -3.86
N LEU A 139 1.63 19.96 -2.88
CA LEU A 139 2.77 20.15 -1.99
C LEU A 139 3.93 19.28 -2.44
N SER A 140 5.10 19.90 -2.62
CA SER A 140 6.26 19.20 -3.13
C SER A 140 7.55 19.56 -2.38
N ARG A 141 8.63 18.83 -2.67
CA ARG A 141 9.97 19.16 -2.17
C ARG A 141 10.73 20.09 -3.12
N LYS A 142 10.27 20.22 -4.37
CA LYS A 142 11.00 20.87 -5.45
C LYS A 142 10.41 22.22 -5.83
N THR A 143 9.09 22.33 -5.81
CA THR A 143 8.34 23.50 -6.23
C THR A 143 7.40 23.96 -5.13
N ALA A 144 7.22 25.28 -4.97
CA ALA A 144 6.27 25.85 -4.03
C ALA A 144 4.81 25.61 -4.50
N PRO A 145 3.87 25.42 -3.57
CA PRO A 145 4.07 25.40 -2.13
C PRO A 145 4.79 24.12 -1.66
N PHE A 146 5.66 24.28 -0.66
CA PHE A 146 6.42 23.18 -0.07
C PHE A 146 5.64 22.49 1.07
N TYR A 147 6.07 21.30 1.51
CA TYR A 147 5.40 20.60 2.65
C TYR A 147 5.34 21.44 3.93
N GLN A 148 6.32 22.31 4.18
CA GLN A 148 6.31 23.24 5.33
C GLN A 148 5.22 24.32 5.22
N ASP A 149 4.70 24.58 4.03
CA ASP A 149 3.66 25.60 3.78
C ASP A 149 2.25 25.01 4.00
N VAL A 150 2.14 23.75 4.43
CA VAL A 150 0.88 23.02 4.64
C VAL A 150 -0.10 23.78 5.54
N HIS A 151 0.40 24.57 6.49
CA HIS A 151 -0.42 25.36 7.42
C HIS A 151 -1.34 26.38 6.72
N HIS A 152 -1.01 26.83 5.50
CA HIS A 152 -1.88 27.71 4.71
C HIS A 152 -3.16 27.01 4.21
N PHE A 153 -3.23 25.70 4.31
CA PHE A 153 -4.33 24.88 3.78
C PHE A 153 -5.19 24.21 4.85
N TYR A 154 -4.88 24.39 6.15
CA TYR A 154 -5.60 23.77 7.27
C TYR A 154 -7.10 24.06 7.33
N HIS A 155 -7.50 25.27 6.87
CA HIS A 155 -8.91 25.70 6.86
C HIS A 155 -9.51 25.68 5.43
N LYS A 156 -8.89 24.97 4.49
CA LYS A 156 -9.26 25.00 3.09
C LYS A 156 -9.36 23.61 2.48
N ALA A 157 -8.38 22.76 2.69
CA ALA A 157 -8.32 21.42 2.08
C ALA A 157 -9.40 20.49 2.67
N GLN A 158 -10.14 19.84 1.77
CA GLN A 158 -11.21 18.91 2.09
C GLN A 158 -10.84 17.46 1.76
N ILE A 159 -10.01 17.25 0.75
CA ILE A 159 -9.47 15.93 0.38
C ILE A 159 -7.95 16.02 0.31
N ILE A 160 -7.26 15.06 0.90
CA ILE A 160 -5.81 14.93 0.82
C ILE A 160 -5.47 13.63 0.10
N ILE A 161 -4.55 13.72 -0.88
CA ILE A 161 -4.10 12.57 -1.67
C ILE A 161 -2.59 12.45 -1.53
N ASN A 162 -2.10 11.33 -0.96
CA ASN A 162 -0.67 11.05 -0.93
C ASN A 162 -0.24 10.27 -2.19
N ALA A 163 0.48 10.95 -3.07
CA ALA A 163 1.09 10.38 -4.27
C ALA A 163 2.62 10.24 -4.14
N THR A 164 3.15 10.22 -2.91
CA THR A 164 4.56 10.02 -2.60
C THR A 164 4.81 8.63 -2.02
N PRO A 165 6.08 8.16 -2.01
CA PRO A 165 6.43 6.92 -1.31
C PRO A 165 6.63 7.09 0.21
N VAL A 166 6.36 8.28 0.78
CA VAL A 166 6.54 8.52 2.22
C VAL A 166 5.46 7.81 3.03
N GLY A 167 5.86 6.95 3.93
CA GLY A 167 4.98 6.05 4.69
C GLY A 167 4.97 4.62 4.18
N MET A 168 5.63 4.34 3.02
CA MET A 168 5.79 2.99 2.47
C MET A 168 6.90 2.23 3.20
N TYR A 169 6.74 0.92 3.38
CA TYR A 169 7.82 0.08 3.86
C TYR A 169 9.03 0.11 2.91
N PRO A 170 10.28 0.02 3.42
CA PRO A 170 10.66 -0.15 4.82
C PRO A 170 10.74 1.16 5.65
N LYS A 171 10.52 2.35 5.05
CA LYS A 171 10.75 3.67 5.68
C LYS A 171 9.57 4.17 6.53
N CYS A 172 8.66 3.29 6.92
CA CYS A 172 7.60 3.54 7.88
C CYS A 172 8.17 3.63 9.32
N PRO A 173 7.62 4.48 10.19
CA PRO A 173 6.27 5.09 10.21
C PRO A 173 6.15 6.55 9.77
N GLN A 174 6.92 7.04 8.87
CA GLN A 174 6.90 8.46 8.47
C GLN A 174 5.54 8.90 7.90
N ALA A 175 5.14 10.12 8.22
CA ALA A 175 4.08 10.88 7.57
C ALA A 175 4.62 12.25 7.14
N LEU A 176 4.12 12.79 6.02
CA LEU A 176 4.55 14.10 5.50
C LEU A 176 3.92 15.26 6.25
N ILE A 177 2.71 15.05 6.74
CA ILE A 177 1.88 16.09 7.38
C ILE A 177 1.09 15.48 8.55
N ASP A 178 0.70 16.33 9.47
CA ASP A 178 -0.28 16.04 10.52
C ASP A 178 -1.68 16.44 10.03
N LEU A 179 -2.67 15.56 10.22
CA LEU A 179 -4.05 15.79 9.80
C LEU A 179 -4.89 16.52 10.86
N ALA A 180 -4.49 16.51 12.12
CA ALA A 180 -5.26 17.08 13.22
C ALA A 180 -5.62 18.58 13.04
N PRO A 181 -4.77 19.43 12.44
CA PRO A 181 -5.10 20.84 12.25
C PRO A 181 -6.13 21.13 11.13
N PHE A 182 -6.46 20.14 10.28
CA PHE A 182 -7.35 20.38 9.14
C PHE A 182 -8.81 20.38 9.57
N SER A 183 -9.44 21.55 9.58
CA SER A 183 -10.81 21.74 10.08
C SER A 183 -11.93 21.36 9.10
N LEU A 184 -11.62 21.26 7.79
CA LEU A 184 -12.59 20.95 6.74
C LEU A 184 -12.32 19.60 6.05
N LEU A 185 -11.35 18.84 6.55
CA LEU A 185 -10.94 17.58 5.92
C LEU A 185 -12.04 16.52 6.03
N GLU A 186 -12.40 15.92 4.92
CA GLU A 186 -13.44 14.89 4.81
C GLU A 186 -12.86 13.50 4.51
N GLY A 187 -11.71 13.47 3.81
CA GLY A 187 -11.12 12.21 3.41
C GLY A 187 -9.67 12.26 2.96
N VAL A 188 -9.05 11.10 3.01
CA VAL A 188 -7.65 10.87 2.62
C VAL A 188 -7.54 9.67 1.70
N VAL A 189 -6.89 9.84 0.55
CA VAL A 189 -6.47 8.76 -0.34
C VAL A 189 -4.95 8.64 -0.25
N ASP A 190 -4.45 7.45 -0.01
CA ASP A 190 -3.01 7.19 -0.01
C ASP A 190 -2.70 6.13 -1.08
N LEU A 191 -1.89 6.46 -2.08
CA LEU A 191 -1.52 5.49 -3.13
C LEU A 191 -0.64 4.36 -2.63
N ILE A 192 -0.20 4.41 -1.38
CA ILE A 192 0.58 3.34 -0.74
C ILE A 192 -0.35 2.19 -0.36
N TYR A 193 0.03 0.98 -0.77
CA TYR A 193 -0.65 -0.28 -0.46
C TYR A 193 0.17 -1.20 0.47
N ASN A 194 1.43 -0.90 0.70
CA ASN A 194 2.32 -1.63 1.61
C ASN A 194 3.10 -0.64 2.52
N PRO A 195 2.68 -0.47 3.77
CA PRO A 195 1.64 -1.19 4.51
C PRO A 195 0.21 -0.92 4.01
N LEU A 196 -0.75 -1.76 4.43
CA LEU A 196 -2.19 -1.57 4.16
C LEU A 196 -2.71 -0.27 4.79
N ARG A 197 -2.12 0.18 5.88
CA ARG A 197 -2.47 1.40 6.61
C ARG A 197 -1.21 2.17 6.98
N THR A 198 -0.92 3.22 6.23
CA THR A 198 0.15 4.15 6.58
C THR A 198 -0.19 4.94 7.85
N SER A 199 0.78 5.61 8.43
CA SER A 199 0.53 6.52 9.56
C SER A 199 -0.50 7.59 9.21
N LEU A 200 -0.49 8.08 7.98
CA LEU A 200 -1.46 9.05 7.47
C LEU A 200 -2.89 8.47 7.51
N LEU A 201 -3.09 7.23 7.01
CA LEU A 201 -4.41 6.59 7.02
C LEU A 201 -4.87 6.18 8.42
N LEU A 202 -3.95 5.80 9.31
CA LEU A 202 -4.30 5.52 10.71
C LEU A 202 -4.78 6.79 11.42
N GLN A 203 -4.11 7.92 11.17
CA GLN A 203 -4.52 9.23 11.69
C GLN A 203 -5.87 9.66 11.14
N ALA A 204 -6.10 9.50 9.82
CA ALA A 204 -7.40 9.79 9.21
C ALA A 204 -8.54 9.00 9.87
N ARG A 205 -8.33 7.70 10.14
CA ARG A 205 -9.32 6.87 10.84
C ARG A 205 -9.57 7.29 12.28
N GLN A 206 -8.53 7.70 13.02
CA GLN A 206 -8.66 8.21 14.39
C GLN A 206 -9.51 9.49 14.44
N LEU A 207 -9.42 10.32 13.39
CA LEU A 207 -10.21 11.53 13.22
C LEU A 207 -11.62 11.28 12.63
N GLY A 208 -11.98 10.01 12.37
CA GLY A 208 -13.29 9.67 11.79
C GLY A 208 -13.44 10.03 10.31
N LEU A 209 -12.34 10.30 9.60
CA LEU A 209 -12.33 10.66 8.20
C LEU A 209 -12.44 9.42 7.29
N LYS A 210 -12.94 9.61 6.07
CA LYS A 210 -12.84 8.60 5.02
C LYS A 210 -11.37 8.34 4.71
N ALA A 211 -10.97 7.07 4.57
CA ALA A 211 -9.58 6.68 4.38
C ALA A 211 -9.45 5.50 3.42
N VAL A 212 -8.81 5.71 2.28
CA VAL A 212 -8.59 4.71 1.23
C VAL A 212 -7.09 4.53 1.02
N ASN A 213 -6.62 3.27 1.05
CA ASN A 213 -5.23 2.93 0.72
C ASN A 213 -5.05 2.71 -0.80
N GLY A 214 -3.81 2.45 -1.22
CA GLY A 214 -3.46 2.28 -2.64
C GLY A 214 -3.89 0.96 -3.28
N LEU A 215 -4.48 0.02 -2.54
CA LEU A 215 -4.84 -1.28 -3.10
C LEU A 215 -5.96 -1.21 -4.15
N PRO A 216 -7.07 -0.45 -3.95
CA PRO A 216 -8.07 -0.23 -4.99
C PRO A 216 -7.47 0.39 -6.26
N PHE A 217 -6.58 1.39 -6.11
CA PHE A 217 -5.85 1.99 -7.23
C PHE A 217 -5.02 0.95 -7.98
N LEU A 218 -4.20 0.19 -7.27
CA LEU A 218 -3.29 -0.81 -7.83
C LEU A 218 -4.05 -1.90 -8.59
N VAL A 219 -5.14 -2.41 -8.04
CA VAL A 219 -5.92 -3.48 -8.65
C VAL A 219 -6.70 -2.97 -9.85
N ALA A 220 -7.41 -1.86 -9.72
CA ALA A 220 -8.26 -1.35 -10.79
C ALA A 220 -7.44 -0.95 -12.04
N GLN A 221 -6.27 -0.31 -11.87
CA GLN A 221 -5.41 0.00 -13.00
C GLN A 221 -4.86 -1.28 -13.68
N ALA A 222 -4.59 -2.35 -12.89
CA ALA A 222 -4.11 -3.61 -13.44
C ALA A 222 -5.22 -4.40 -14.15
N VAL A 223 -6.45 -4.35 -13.65
CA VAL A 223 -7.62 -4.91 -14.36
C VAL A 223 -7.79 -4.21 -15.71
N ALA A 224 -7.83 -2.88 -15.74
CA ALA A 224 -7.94 -2.11 -16.98
C ALA A 224 -6.78 -2.41 -17.95
N ALA A 225 -5.55 -2.55 -17.45
CA ALA A 225 -4.40 -2.94 -18.29
C ALA A 225 -4.54 -4.38 -18.81
N SER A 226 -5.01 -5.32 -17.99
CA SER A 226 -5.21 -6.71 -18.40
C SER A 226 -6.27 -6.84 -19.50
N GLU A 227 -7.36 -6.08 -19.41
CA GLU A 227 -8.40 -6.02 -20.44
C GLU A 227 -7.86 -5.52 -21.78
N LEU A 228 -6.94 -4.53 -21.76
CA LEU A 228 -6.23 -4.07 -22.94
C LEU A 228 -5.28 -5.14 -23.53
N PHE A 229 -4.58 -5.89 -22.66
CA PHE A 229 -3.64 -6.94 -23.06
C PHE A 229 -4.32 -8.16 -23.65
N LEU A 230 -5.44 -8.56 -23.07
CA LEU A 230 -6.16 -9.79 -23.41
C LEU A 230 -7.33 -9.54 -24.39
N GLU A 231 -7.61 -8.28 -24.71
CA GLU A 231 -8.73 -7.84 -25.56
C GLU A 231 -10.09 -8.43 -25.11
N SER A 232 -10.25 -8.57 -23.79
CA SER A 232 -11.44 -9.17 -23.17
C SER A 232 -11.68 -8.54 -21.80
N GLU A 233 -12.95 -8.47 -21.43
CA GLU A 233 -13.34 -8.05 -20.09
C GLU A 233 -12.85 -9.07 -19.04
N SER A 234 -12.48 -8.57 -17.88
CA SER A 234 -12.06 -9.42 -16.76
C SER A 234 -13.25 -10.23 -16.21
N LEU A 235 -13.04 -11.52 -16.03
CA LEU A 235 -14.01 -12.42 -15.39
C LEU A 235 -14.06 -12.24 -13.87
N ILE A 236 -13.00 -11.69 -13.28
CA ILE A 236 -12.89 -11.46 -11.83
C ILE A 236 -13.27 -10.00 -11.54
N LYS A 237 -14.20 -9.82 -10.61
CA LYS A 237 -14.56 -8.45 -10.18
C LYS A 237 -13.41 -7.80 -9.41
N THR A 238 -13.11 -6.57 -9.75
CA THR A 238 -12.06 -5.76 -9.11
C THR A 238 -12.15 -5.80 -7.58
N GLU A 239 -13.36 -5.68 -7.04
CA GLU A 239 -13.59 -5.70 -5.59
C GLU A 239 -13.24 -7.06 -4.93
N GLU A 240 -13.51 -8.18 -5.62
CA GLU A 240 -13.15 -9.53 -5.13
C GLU A 240 -11.64 -9.70 -5.06
N LEU A 241 -10.93 -9.22 -6.08
CA LEU A 241 -9.46 -9.27 -6.10
C LEU A 241 -8.84 -8.36 -5.03
N ILE A 242 -9.40 -7.16 -4.80
CA ILE A 242 -8.98 -6.28 -3.70
C ILE A 242 -9.15 -6.98 -2.35
N LYS A 243 -10.30 -7.61 -2.10
CA LYS A 243 -10.59 -8.32 -0.85
C LYS A 243 -9.64 -9.52 -0.64
N SER A 244 -9.37 -10.28 -1.70
CA SER A 244 -8.41 -11.40 -1.66
C SER A 244 -7.02 -10.92 -1.28
N LEU A 245 -6.47 -9.95 -2.02
CA LEU A 245 -5.13 -9.41 -1.76
C LEU A 245 -5.01 -8.76 -0.38
N GLN A 246 -6.04 -8.03 0.05
CA GLN A 246 -6.08 -7.47 1.40
C GLN A 246 -6.08 -8.58 2.45
N GLY A 247 -6.87 -9.62 2.23
CA GLY A 247 -6.93 -10.80 3.10
C GLY A 247 -5.58 -11.49 3.22
N ASP A 248 -4.88 -11.67 2.11
CA ASP A 248 -3.57 -12.33 2.07
C ASP A 248 -2.47 -11.52 2.78
N GLN A 249 -2.58 -10.19 2.76
CA GLN A 249 -1.61 -9.29 3.40
C GLN A 249 -1.89 -9.04 4.88
N GLU A 250 -3.16 -8.99 5.29
CA GLU A 250 -3.54 -8.55 6.63
C GLU A 250 -3.17 -9.61 7.68
N ASN A 251 -2.40 -9.20 8.69
CA ASN A 251 -2.03 -10.05 9.82
C ASN A 251 -3.20 -10.17 10.83
N ILE A 252 -3.35 -11.35 11.44
CA ILE A 252 -4.20 -11.56 12.61
C ILE A 252 -3.32 -11.48 13.85
N ILE A 253 -3.52 -10.47 14.69
CA ILE A 253 -2.66 -10.19 15.85
C ILE A 253 -3.42 -10.48 17.13
N LEU A 254 -2.88 -11.37 17.96
CA LEU A 254 -3.47 -11.78 19.23
C LEU A 254 -2.73 -11.12 20.37
N VAL A 255 -3.45 -10.31 21.15
CA VAL A 255 -2.96 -9.67 22.37
C VAL A 255 -3.76 -10.16 23.58
N GLY A 256 -3.22 -10.00 24.80
CA GLY A 256 -3.88 -10.38 26.05
C GLY A 256 -2.90 -10.85 27.11
N MET A 257 -3.41 -11.07 28.32
CA MET A 257 -2.62 -11.48 29.49
C MET A 257 -1.81 -12.75 29.24
N PRO A 258 -0.68 -12.96 29.94
CA PRO A 258 -0.02 -14.28 30.00
C PRO A 258 -1.02 -15.38 30.39
N GLY A 259 -0.89 -16.55 29.79
CA GLY A 259 -1.79 -17.70 30.08
C GLY A 259 -3.18 -17.65 29.43
N VAL A 260 -3.59 -16.55 28.74
CA VAL A 260 -4.93 -16.44 28.11
C VAL A 260 -5.14 -17.34 26.89
N GLY A 261 -4.10 -18.06 26.45
CA GLY A 261 -4.19 -19.00 25.33
C GLY A 261 -3.85 -18.43 23.95
N LYS A 262 -3.15 -17.30 23.85
CA LYS A 262 -2.74 -16.68 22.57
C LYS A 262 -2.06 -17.66 21.62
N THR A 263 -1.08 -18.42 22.11
CA THR A 263 -0.32 -19.40 21.33
C THR A 263 -1.23 -20.55 20.84
N THR A 264 -2.13 -21.05 21.69
CA THR A 264 -3.06 -22.14 21.34
C THR A 264 -4.06 -21.67 20.28
N VAL A 265 -4.71 -20.53 20.50
CA VAL A 265 -5.66 -19.94 19.55
C VAL A 265 -4.95 -19.55 18.25
N GLY A 266 -3.74 -18.98 18.36
CA GLY A 266 -2.95 -18.58 17.20
C GLY A 266 -2.57 -19.74 16.28
N LYS A 267 -2.11 -20.86 16.84
CA LYS A 267 -1.81 -22.07 16.06
C LYS A 267 -3.06 -22.64 15.38
N ALA A 268 -4.19 -22.69 16.08
CA ALA A 268 -5.46 -23.16 15.51
C ALA A 268 -5.95 -22.24 14.36
N LEU A 269 -5.86 -20.91 14.52
CA LEU A 269 -6.19 -19.94 13.48
C LEU A 269 -5.26 -20.08 12.27
N ALA A 270 -3.97 -20.20 12.49
CA ALA A 270 -2.97 -20.39 11.43
C ALA A 270 -3.27 -21.62 10.59
N GLN A 271 -3.57 -22.75 11.23
CA GLN A 271 -3.96 -23.99 10.55
C GLN A 271 -5.25 -23.82 9.73
N ARG A 272 -6.27 -23.16 10.29
CA ARG A 272 -7.57 -22.95 9.60
C ARG A 272 -7.49 -21.98 8.42
N THR A 273 -6.58 -21.00 8.48
CA THR A 273 -6.44 -19.95 7.47
C THR A 273 -5.30 -20.20 6.49
N GLY A 274 -4.52 -21.27 6.66
CA GLY A 274 -3.33 -21.57 5.86
C GLY A 274 -2.17 -20.60 6.07
N ARG A 275 -2.17 -19.82 7.18
CA ARG A 275 -1.17 -18.77 7.46
C ARG A 275 -0.04 -19.31 8.33
N THR A 276 1.10 -18.62 8.26
CA THR A 276 2.22 -18.87 9.17
C THR A 276 1.91 -18.30 10.56
N PHE A 277 2.08 -19.13 11.60
CA PHE A 277 2.00 -18.69 12.99
C PHE A 277 3.37 -18.19 13.48
N ILE A 278 3.38 -17.05 14.16
CA ILE A 278 4.56 -16.49 14.83
C ILE A 278 4.18 -16.13 16.27
N ASP A 279 4.99 -16.61 17.22
CA ASP A 279 4.98 -16.20 18.61
C ASP A 279 6.18 -15.28 18.85
N ILE A 280 5.93 -14.01 19.20
CA ILE A 280 6.99 -13.00 19.34
C ILE A 280 7.97 -13.41 20.45
N ASP A 281 7.49 -13.93 21.59
CA ASP A 281 8.36 -14.36 22.67
C ASP A 281 9.28 -15.51 22.23
N GLN A 282 8.79 -16.43 21.39
CA GLN A 282 9.60 -17.51 20.84
C GLN A 282 10.64 -16.99 19.84
N GLU A 283 10.29 -16.04 18.97
CA GLU A 283 11.24 -15.45 18.03
C GLU A 283 12.36 -14.70 18.78
N ILE A 284 12.02 -13.91 19.78
CA ILE A 284 13.00 -13.21 20.62
C ILE A 284 13.92 -14.22 21.33
N SER A 285 13.35 -15.30 21.88
CA SER A 285 14.13 -16.33 22.59
C SER A 285 15.16 -17.03 21.72
N LYS A 286 14.97 -17.08 20.39
CA LYS A 286 16.00 -17.60 19.45
C LYS A 286 17.24 -16.73 19.39
N GLU A 287 17.10 -15.41 19.59
CA GLU A 287 18.19 -14.45 19.50
C GLU A 287 18.93 -14.26 20.84
N ILE A 288 18.16 -14.13 21.93
CA ILE A 288 18.70 -13.73 23.25
C ILE A 288 18.72 -14.87 24.28
N GLY A 289 18.20 -16.07 23.95
CA GLY A 289 18.02 -17.18 24.88
C GLY A 289 16.78 -17.00 25.77
N ALA A 290 16.80 -17.56 26.98
CA ALA A 290 15.67 -17.47 27.90
C ALA A 290 15.39 -16.02 28.33
N ILE A 291 14.17 -15.54 28.06
CA ILE A 291 13.73 -14.15 28.36
C ILE A 291 13.91 -13.83 29.85
N SER A 292 13.60 -14.77 30.75
CA SER A 292 13.78 -14.59 32.19
C SER A 292 15.23 -14.26 32.58
N ASN A 293 16.21 -14.99 31.99
CA ASN A 293 17.62 -14.75 32.22
C ASN A 293 18.07 -13.40 31.66
N TYR A 294 17.57 -13.05 30.48
CA TYR A 294 17.88 -11.75 29.88
C TYR A 294 17.38 -10.58 30.74
N ILE A 295 16.14 -10.68 31.23
CA ILE A 295 15.57 -9.66 32.13
C ILE A 295 16.37 -9.56 33.43
N GLN A 296 16.80 -10.69 34.00
CA GLN A 296 17.63 -10.69 35.22
C GLN A 296 19.00 -10.05 35.03
N THR A 297 19.61 -10.20 33.87
CA THR A 297 20.98 -9.74 33.60
C THR A 297 21.03 -8.34 32.99
N GLN A 298 20.09 -8.00 32.08
CA GLN A 298 20.07 -6.74 31.33
C GLN A 298 18.96 -5.77 31.75
N GLY A 299 17.99 -6.26 32.53
CA GLY A 299 16.84 -5.48 32.98
C GLY A 299 15.63 -5.51 32.05
N GLU A 300 14.47 -5.20 32.61
CA GLU A 300 13.20 -5.22 31.86
C GLU A 300 13.17 -4.18 30.73
N ALA A 301 13.74 -2.99 30.96
CA ALA A 301 13.78 -1.93 29.95
C ALA A 301 14.55 -2.35 28.68
N ALA A 302 15.66 -3.07 28.83
CA ALA A 302 16.41 -3.61 27.71
C ALA A 302 15.62 -4.68 26.95
N PHE A 303 14.91 -5.56 27.67
CA PHE A 303 14.01 -6.53 27.05
C PHE A 303 12.89 -5.86 26.25
N ARG A 304 12.26 -4.80 26.77
CA ARG A 304 11.21 -4.06 26.06
C ARG A 304 11.71 -3.43 24.75
N GLN A 305 12.96 -3.03 24.67
CA GLN A 305 13.56 -2.55 23.40
C GLN A 305 13.70 -3.69 22.39
N VAL A 306 14.13 -4.87 22.82
CA VAL A 306 14.22 -6.06 21.95
C VAL A 306 12.82 -6.48 21.49
N GLU A 307 11.82 -6.51 22.38
CA GLU A 307 10.43 -6.81 22.08
C GLU A 307 9.86 -5.84 21.03
N SER A 308 10.03 -4.52 21.23
CA SER A 308 9.56 -3.51 20.28
C SER A 308 10.22 -3.63 18.91
N LYS A 309 11.53 -3.94 18.87
CA LYS A 309 12.23 -4.20 17.61
C LYS A 309 11.67 -5.43 16.89
N ALA A 310 11.48 -6.54 17.58
CA ALA A 310 10.88 -7.75 17.02
C ALA A 310 9.46 -7.47 16.48
N ILE A 311 8.64 -6.73 17.21
CA ILE A 311 7.30 -6.29 16.77
C ILE A 311 7.39 -5.47 15.48
N GLN A 312 8.31 -4.50 15.39
CA GLN A 312 8.51 -3.67 14.20
C GLN A 312 8.92 -4.50 12.98
N ASP A 313 9.81 -5.47 13.14
CA ASP A 313 10.33 -6.28 12.03
C ASP A 313 9.32 -7.34 11.58
N ILE A 314 8.62 -7.99 12.52
CA ILE A 314 7.58 -8.99 12.23
C ILE A 314 6.31 -8.31 11.70
N GLY A 315 5.92 -7.15 12.23
CA GLY A 315 4.75 -6.39 11.81
C GLY A 315 4.79 -5.90 10.36
N LYS A 316 5.98 -5.73 9.79
CA LYS A 316 6.16 -5.38 8.35
C LYS A 316 5.82 -6.54 7.41
N ARG A 317 5.83 -7.77 7.90
CA ARG A 317 5.47 -8.95 7.11
C ARG A 317 3.94 -9.02 7.01
N GLY A 318 3.45 -9.64 5.94
CA GLY A 318 2.00 -9.83 5.72
C GLY A 318 1.58 -11.29 5.84
N GLY A 319 0.27 -11.52 6.01
CA GLY A 319 -0.33 -12.84 5.95
C GLY A 319 -0.03 -13.75 7.16
N LEU A 320 0.28 -13.18 8.31
CA LEU A 320 0.66 -13.91 9.51
C LEU A 320 -0.47 -13.99 10.53
N VAL A 321 -0.39 -15.02 11.40
CA VAL A 321 -1.04 -15.02 12.71
C VAL A 321 0.05 -14.79 13.75
N ILE A 322 -0.05 -13.67 14.49
CA ILE A 322 0.98 -13.22 15.43
C ILE A 322 0.43 -13.26 16.85
N ALA A 323 1.09 -13.97 17.75
CA ALA A 323 0.86 -13.87 19.19
C ALA A 323 1.93 -12.96 19.80
N THR A 324 1.51 -11.91 20.54
CA THR A 324 2.43 -11.01 21.22
C THR A 324 2.75 -11.49 22.64
N GLY A 325 3.87 -11.00 23.19
CA GLY A 325 4.12 -11.07 24.62
C GLY A 325 3.02 -10.38 25.44
N GLY A 326 2.84 -10.79 26.69
CA GLY A 326 1.80 -10.22 27.56
C GLY A 326 1.98 -8.73 27.83
N GLY A 327 3.22 -8.26 27.86
CA GLY A 327 3.58 -6.85 28.08
C GLY A 327 3.70 -6.00 26.81
N ALA A 328 3.59 -6.57 25.63
CA ALA A 328 3.78 -5.84 24.37
C ALA A 328 2.84 -4.63 24.21
N VAL A 329 1.62 -4.72 24.76
CA VAL A 329 0.59 -3.67 24.73
C VAL A 329 0.77 -2.58 25.78
N THR A 330 1.76 -2.68 26.65
CA THR A 330 2.08 -1.61 27.64
C THR A 330 2.90 -0.47 27.03
N ILE A 331 3.45 -0.69 25.83
CA ILE A 331 4.22 0.29 25.08
C ILE A 331 3.37 0.78 23.90
N GLU A 332 3.01 2.07 23.94
CA GLU A 332 2.14 2.67 22.91
C GLU A 332 2.73 2.57 21.51
N ASP A 333 4.03 2.76 21.36
CA ASP A 333 4.75 2.70 20.07
C ASP A 333 4.66 1.34 19.39
N ASN A 334 4.36 0.26 20.12
CA ASN A 334 4.16 -1.06 19.53
C ASN A 334 2.85 -1.19 18.75
N PHE A 335 1.84 -0.36 19.04
CA PHE A 335 0.57 -0.43 18.33
C PHE A 335 0.67 0.02 16.88
N LEU A 336 1.53 0.97 16.56
CA LEU A 336 1.66 1.48 15.21
C LEU A 336 2.08 0.39 14.21
N PRO A 337 3.23 -0.31 14.37
CA PRO A 337 3.64 -1.37 13.46
C PRO A 337 2.64 -2.55 13.41
N LEU A 338 1.96 -2.84 14.51
CA LEU A 338 0.93 -3.88 14.54
C LEU A 338 -0.31 -3.48 13.74
N ARG A 339 -0.77 -2.22 13.82
CA ARG A 339 -1.96 -1.72 13.13
C ARG A 339 -1.74 -1.49 11.64
N GLN A 340 -0.51 -1.26 11.21
CA GLN A 340 -0.20 -0.94 9.82
C GLN A 340 -0.56 -2.07 8.85
N ASN A 341 -0.25 -3.31 9.20
CA ASN A 341 -0.61 -4.50 8.40
C ASN A 341 -1.49 -5.50 9.15
N GLY A 342 -2.01 -5.20 10.33
CA GLY A 342 -2.74 -6.18 11.11
C GLY A 342 -4.01 -5.67 11.75
N ARG A 343 -4.88 -6.63 12.07
CA ARG A 343 -6.00 -6.44 12.99
C ARG A 343 -5.66 -7.04 14.33
N ILE A 344 -5.82 -6.24 15.38
CA ILE A 344 -5.52 -6.64 16.76
C ILE A 344 -6.80 -7.19 17.39
N TYR A 345 -6.70 -8.41 17.90
CA TYR A 345 -7.76 -9.09 18.64
C TYR A 345 -7.30 -9.34 20.07
N GLN A 346 -8.04 -8.81 21.03
CA GLN A 346 -7.75 -9.04 22.43
C GLN A 346 -8.44 -10.35 22.89
N LEU A 347 -7.64 -11.28 23.41
CA LEU A 347 -8.15 -12.45 24.07
C LEU A 347 -8.32 -12.17 25.57
N THR A 348 -9.46 -12.58 26.10
CA THR A 348 -9.79 -12.43 27.52
C THR A 348 -10.25 -13.76 28.12
N GLN A 349 -9.90 -13.99 29.38
CA GLN A 349 -10.43 -15.08 30.18
C GLN A 349 -10.77 -14.59 31.59
N PRO A 350 -11.67 -15.25 32.31
CA PRO A 350 -11.89 -15.01 33.75
C PRO A 350 -10.60 -15.14 34.54
N LEU A 351 -10.41 -14.28 35.55
CA LEU A 351 -9.17 -14.22 36.33
C LEU A 351 -8.82 -15.53 37.05
N ASP A 352 -9.82 -16.28 37.50
CA ASP A 352 -9.65 -17.60 38.14
C ASP A 352 -9.01 -18.63 37.19
N LYS A 353 -9.24 -18.53 35.89
CA LYS A 353 -8.61 -19.38 34.86
C LYS A 353 -7.21 -18.93 34.47
N LEU A 354 -6.89 -17.65 34.63
CA LEU A 354 -5.55 -17.12 34.36
C LEU A 354 -4.55 -17.49 35.45
N ALA A 355 -4.98 -17.55 36.70
CA ALA A 355 -4.13 -17.82 37.86
C ALA A 355 -3.59 -19.28 37.91
N THR A 356 -4.16 -20.20 37.12
CA THR A 356 -3.76 -21.64 37.08
C THR A 356 -2.82 -21.97 35.92
N ALA A 357 -2.48 -20.99 35.06
CA ALA A 357 -1.69 -21.20 33.85
C ALA A 357 -0.21 -20.74 33.99
N GLY A 358 0.28 -20.52 35.21
CA GLY A 358 1.66 -20.09 35.56
C GLY A 358 2.54 -21.22 36.00
#